data_c254374ca8e88d5e3a7f5fe0d477753e
#
_entry.id   c254374ca8e88d5e3a7f5fe0d477753e
#
_cell.length_a   1.000
_cell.length_b   1.000
_cell.length_c   1.000
_cell.angle_alpha   90.00
_cell.angle_beta   90.00
_cell.angle_gamma   90.00
#
_symmetry.space_group_name_H-M   'P 1'
#
loop_
_entity.id
_entity.type
_entity.pdbx_description
1 polymer ?
#
loop_
_entity_poly.entity_id
_entity_poly.type
_entity_poly.pdbx_seq_one_letter_code
_entity_poly.pdbx_strand_id
1 'polypeptide(L)'
;MSTPEVVRLKNSVTERDHASGPETAPVTLLEYGNFECIHCGRAHPVLKEVRKLLGDNLRFVFRHFPTVRTHPRSLRAAEAAEAAGAQAKFWEMYDELFLHQAALGENDLSRYAGRVGLDLERFARDMAENRFLRQIEADHERSVFDEHVTGTPTIYINEVRYTGATNLEGLLDAIGRADAEGRIQLPERAMWLRRVLGRLRRG
;
A
#
# COMPACT_ATOMS: atom_id res chain seq x y z
N MET A 1 -7.47 29.97 15.32
CA MET A 1 -7.21 28.94 14.28
C MET A 1 -7.04 27.64 15.02
N SER A 2 -8.00 26.71 14.91
CA SER A 2 -7.87 25.39 15.55
C SER A 2 -6.77 24.61 14.86
N THR A 3 -5.85 24.06 15.63
CA THR A 3 -4.83 23.12 15.15
C THR A 3 -5.56 21.96 14.47
N PRO A 4 -5.18 21.54 13.26
CA PRO A 4 -5.83 20.40 12.62
C PRO A 4 -5.68 19.16 13.51
N GLU A 5 -6.77 18.48 13.76
CA GLU A 5 -6.79 17.26 14.57
C GLU A 5 -5.90 16.20 13.90
N VAL A 6 -4.93 15.70 14.65
CA VAL A 6 -4.01 14.67 14.18
C VAL A 6 -4.72 13.32 14.29
N VAL A 7 -5.14 12.77 13.15
CA VAL A 7 -5.74 11.44 13.09
C VAL A 7 -4.64 10.39 13.18
N ARG A 8 -4.76 9.48 14.16
CA ARG A 8 -3.81 8.38 14.37
C ARG A 8 -4.42 7.03 14.05
N LEU A 9 -3.58 6.13 13.57
CA LEU A 9 -3.90 4.74 13.38
C LEU A 9 -4.23 4.09 14.74
N LYS A 10 -5.37 3.43 14.85
CA LYS A 10 -5.81 2.75 16.08
C LYS A 10 -5.36 1.30 16.13
N ASN A 11 -5.38 0.64 14.98
CA ASN A 11 -4.98 -0.75 14.84
C ASN A 11 -3.53 -0.84 14.37
N SER A 12 -2.59 -0.96 15.30
CA SER A 12 -1.16 -1.07 15.02
C SER A 12 -0.85 -2.19 14.02
N VAL A 13 0.29 -2.08 13.34
CA VAL A 13 0.78 -3.10 12.41
C VAL A 13 1.14 -4.37 13.17
N THR A 14 0.70 -5.50 12.64
CA THR A 14 0.92 -6.84 13.22
C THR A 14 1.58 -7.77 12.21
N GLU A 15 1.93 -8.98 12.62
CA GLU A 15 2.45 -10.04 11.74
C GLU A 15 1.45 -10.51 10.66
N ARG A 16 0.16 -10.16 10.81
CA ARG A 16 -0.89 -10.47 9.83
C ARG A 16 -0.88 -9.52 8.64
N ASP A 17 -0.25 -8.37 8.80
CA ASP A 17 -0.17 -7.37 7.74
C ASP A 17 0.86 -7.75 6.69
N HIS A 18 0.57 -7.48 5.44
CA HIS A 18 1.58 -7.56 4.38
C HIS A 18 2.57 -6.42 4.53
N ALA A 19 3.75 -6.74 5.04
CA ALA A 19 4.82 -5.78 5.25
C ALA A 19 6.04 -6.11 4.38
N SER A 20 6.74 -5.08 3.93
CA SER A 20 8.01 -5.16 3.20
C SER A 20 8.99 -4.18 3.83
N GLY A 21 10.23 -4.62 4.05
CA GLY A 21 11.24 -3.91 4.83
C GLY A 21 11.29 -4.39 6.27
N PRO A 22 12.36 -4.05 7.00
CA PRO A 22 12.61 -4.56 8.35
C PRO A 22 11.61 -3.99 9.37
N GLU A 23 11.29 -4.79 10.40
CA GLU A 23 10.45 -4.34 11.52
C GLU A 23 11.09 -3.20 12.32
N THR A 24 12.40 -3.17 12.33
CA THR A 24 13.21 -2.15 13.01
C THR A 24 13.40 -0.87 12.19
N ALA A 25 12.77 -0.77 11.01
CA ALA A 25 12.85 0.43 10.19
C ALA A 25 12.39 1.67 10.97
N PRO A 26 13.11 2.79 10.87
CA PRO A 26 12.77 4.02 11.60
C PRO A 26 11.42 4.61 11.19
N VAL A 27 10.92 4.29 9.99
CA VAL A 27 9.62 4.74 9.53
C VAL A 27 8.79 3.59 8.98
N THR A 28 7.52 3.56 9.39
CA THR A 28 6.48 2.71 8.79
C THR A 28 5.55 3.57 7.94
N LEU A 29 5.37 3.21 6.68
CA LEU A 29 4.34 3.75 5.79
C LEU A 29 3.30 2.68 5.55
N LEU A 30 2.06 2.94 6.00
CA LEU A 30 0.93 2.05 5.79
C LEU A 30 -0.01 2.67 4.75
N GLU A 31 -0.40 1.88 3.75
CA GLU A 31 -1.42 2.22 2.75
C GLU A 31 -2.64 1.34 2.93
N TYR A 32 -3.82 1.95 3.10
CA TYR A 32 -5.08 1.32 2.75
C TYR A 32 -5.32 1.52 1.26
N GLY A 33 -5.31 0.43 0.51
CA GLY A 33 -5.33 0.47 -0.95
C GLY A 33 -6.38 -0.44 -1.57
N ASN A 34 -6.67 -0.16 -2.85
CA ASN A 34 -7.63 -0.89 -3.66
C ASN A 34 -7.05 -1.08 -5.06
N PHE A 35 -6.93 -2.32 -5.50
CA PHE A 35 -6.31 -2.65 -6.79
C PHE A 35 -7.06 -2.11 -8.01
N GLU A 36 -8.35 -1.82 -7.89
CA GLU A 36 -9.15 -1.26 -8.98
C GLU A 36 -9.27 0.29 -8.89
N CYS A 37 -8.78 0.92 -7.79
CA CYS A 37 -8.84 2.37 -7.62
C CYS A 37 -7.76 3.08 -8.46
N ILE A 38 -8.17 3.97 -9.37
CA ILE A 38 -7.24 4.74 -10.22
C ILE A 38 -6.25 5.60 -9.42
N HIS A 39 -6.67 6.10 -8.25
CA HIS A 39 -5.80 6.90 -7.38
C HIS A 39 -4.70 6.04 -6.74
N CYS A 40 -5.01 4.79 -6.34
CA CYS A 40 -4.00 3.83 -5.88
C CYS A 40 -3.05 3.45 -7.03
N GLY A 41 -3.56 3.25 -8.25
CA GLY A 41 -2.71 2.99 -9.41
C GLY A 41 -1.74 4.12 -9.71
N ARG A 42 -2.16 5.38 -9.48
CA ARG A 42 -1.26 6.55 -9.60
C ARG A 42 -0.26 6.63 -8.44
N ALA A 43 -0.66 6.20 -7.25
CA ALA A 43 0.21 6.17 -6.07
C ALA A 43 1.27 5.06 -6.16
N HIS A 44 0.94 3.90 -6.74
CA HIS A 44 1.79 2.72 -6.80
C HIS A 44 3.23 3.01 -7.31
N PRO A 45 3.47 3.64 -8.47
CA PRO A 45 4.82 3.93 -8.94
C PRO A 45 5.57 4.89 -8.00
N VAL A 46 4.88 5.82 -7.35
CA VAL A 46 5.47 6.74 -6.39
C VAL A 46 5.90 5.99 -5.13
N LEU A 47 5.02 5.16 -4.57
CA LEU A 47 5.30 4.33 -3.39
C LEU A 47 6.43 3.33 -3.67
N LYS A 48 6.48 2.77 -4.88
CA LYS A 48 7.56 1.89 -5.32
C LYS A 48 8.91 2.62 -5.33
N GLU A 49 8.96 3.86 -5.84
CA GLU A 49 10.18 4.66 -5.83
C GLU A 49 10.57 5.08 -4.39
N VAL A 50 9.62 5.44 -3.52
CA VAL A 50 9.86 5.72 -2.10
C VAL A 50 10.49 4.50 -1.43
N ARG A 51 9.93 3.30 -1.60
CA ARG A 51 10.48 2.03 -1.07
C ARG A 51 11.91 1.81 -1.54
N LYS A 52 12.15 2.01 -2.84
CA LYS A 52 13.49 1.84 -3.45
C LYS A 52 14.51 2.83 -2.90
N LEU A 53 14.11 4.10 -2.69
CA LEU A 53 15.01 5.15 -2.20
C LEU A 53 15.36 4.98 -0.73
N LEU A 54 14.42 4.50 0.07
CA LEU A 54 14.61 4.37 1.52
C LEU A 54 15.16 3.01 1.94
N GLY A 55 14.95 1.95 1.14
CA GLY A 55 15.46 0.61 1.45
C GLY A 55 15.08 0.19 2.87
N ASP A 56 16.07 -0.21 3.65
CA ASP A 56 15.88 -0.69 5.04
C ASP A 56 15.45 0.38 6.04
N ASN A 57 15.41 1.65 5.64
CA ASN A 57 14.87 2.72 6.47
C ASN A 57 13.33 2.81 6.43
N LEU A 58 12.67 2.02 5.60
CA LEU A 58 11.23 2.02 5.45
C LEU A 58 10.63 0.61 5.62
N ARG A 59 9.67 0.48 6.51
CA ARG A 59 8.70 -0.62 6.54
C ARG A 59 7.45 -0.18 5.80
N PHE A 60 7.18 -0.75 4.64
CA PHE A 60 5.96 -0.51 3.87
C PHE A 60 4.92 -1.57 4.20
N VAL A 61 3.70 -1.14 4.52
CA VAL A 61 2.58 -2.00 4.88
C VAL A 61 1.40 -1.72 3.95
N PHE A 62 0.76 -2.77 3.46
CA PHE A 62 -0.44 -2.66 2.64
C PHE A 62 -1.61 -3.37 3.32
N ARG A 63 -2.76 -2.69 3.40
CA ARG A 63 -4.04 -3.22 3.86
C ARG A 63 -5.09 -3.06 2.77
N HIS A 64 -5.85 -4.11 2.55
CA HIS A 64 -6.93 -4.09 1.57
C HIS A 64 -8.08 -3.17 2.01
N PHE A 65 -8.57 -2.38 1.06
CA PHE A 65 -9.79 -1.59 1.21
C PHE A 65 -10.67 -1.73 -0.04
N PRO A 66 -11.24 -2.91 -0.30
CA PRO A 66 -12.10 -3.13 -1.46
C PRO A 66 -13.42 -2.36 -1.30
N THR A 67 -13.89 -1.72 -2.38
CA THR A 67 -15.14 -0.95 -2.41
C THR A 67 -16.04 -1.44 -3.55
N VAL A 68 -16.66 -2.61 -3.37
CA VAL A 68 -17.38 -3.35 -4.42
C VAL A 68 -18.45 -2.54 -5.14
N ARG A 69 -19.05 -1.54 -4.47
CA ARG A 69 -20.06 -0.65 -5.07
C ARG A 69 -19.52 0.19 -6.22
N THR A 70 -18.29 0.65 -6.11
CA THR A 70 -17.61 1.53 -7.09
C THR A 70 -16.55 0.81 -7.90
N HIS A 71 -16.02 -0.29 -7.34
CA HIS A 71 -14.93 -1.09 -7.89
C HIS A 71 -15.30 -2.58 -7.78
N PRO A 72 -16.12 -3.12 -8.68
CA PRO A 72 -16.73 -4.45 -8.53
C PRO A 72 -15.72 -5.61 -8.56
N ARG A 73 -14.52 -5.41 -9.12
CA ARG A 73 -13.46 -6.42 -9.17
C ARG A 73 -12.47 -6.31 -8.01
N SER A 74 -12.59 -5.28 -7.18
CA SER A 74 -11.61 -4.97 -6.12
C SER A 74 -11.48 -6.10 -5.09
N LEU A 75 -12.58 -6.76 -4.74
CA LEU A 75 -12.59 -7.85 -3.77
C LEU A 75 -11.90 -9.09 -4.35
N ARG A 76 -12.19 -9.47 -5.60
CA ARG A 76 -11.54 -10.61 -6.25
C ARG A 76 -10.04 -10.37 -6.47
N ALA A 77 -9.65 -9.13 -6.78
CA ALA A 77 -8.24 -8.76 -6.86
C ALA A 77 -7.53 -8.86 -5.50
N ALA A 78 -8.22 -8.48 -4.41
CA ALA A 78 -7.70 -8.65 -3.06
C ALA A 78 -7.53 -10.13 -2.69
N GLU A 79 -8.52 -10.98 -2.99
CA GLU A 79 -8.42 -12.44 -2.79
C GLU A 79 -7.27 -13.05 -3.58
N ALA A 80 -7.04 -12.60 -4.82
CA ALA A 80 -5.90 -13.06 -5.63
C ALA A 80 -4.55 -12.67 -5.00
N ALA A 81 -4.44 -11.47 -4.43
CA ALA A 81 -3.25 -11.04 -3.71
C ALA A 81 -3.02 -11.89 -2.44
N GLU A 82 -4.07 -12.20 -1.68
CA GLU A 82 -3.99 -13.08 -0.51
C GLU A 82 -3.61 -14.52 -0.89
N ALA A 83 -4.21 -15.06 -1.96
CA ALA A 83 -3.86 -16.38 -2.46
C ALA A 83 -2.38 -16.47 -2.90
N ALA A 84 -1.85 -15.37 -3.46
CA ALA A 84 -0.43 -15.26 -3.75
C ALA A 84 0.41 -15.11 -2.46
N GLY A 85 -0.08 -14.36 -1.48
CA GLY A 85 0.53 -14.23 -0.16
C GLY A 85 0.68 -15.55 0.57
N ALA A 86 -0.34 -16.43 0.47
CA ALA A 86 -0.30 -17.80 1.00
C ALA A 86 0.75 -18.71 0.32
N GLN A 87 1.35 -18.22 -0.78
CA GLN A 87 2.46 -18.83 -1.51
C GLN A 87 3.74 -17.97 -1.47
N ALA A 88 3.84 -17.03 -0.51
CA ALA A 88 4.95 -16.11 -0.32
C ALA A 88 5.23 -15.19 -1.54
N LYS A 89 4.18 -14.85 -2.32
CA LYS A 89 4.25 -14.06 -3.55
C LYS A 89 3.30 -12.85 -3.55
N PHE A 90 2.97 -12.33 -2.34
CA PHE A 90 2.06 -11.18 -2.21
C PHE A 90 2.55 -9.96 -3.01
N TRP A 91 3.82 -9.60 -2.86
CA TRP A 91 4.35 -8.37 -3.45
C TRP A 91 4.51 -8.43 -4.96
N GLU A 92 4.80 -9.61 -5.50
CA GLU A 92 4.82 -9.85 -6.95
C GLU A 92 3.41 -9.72 -7.55
N MET A 93 2.40 -10.30 -6.87
CA MET A 93 1.00 -10.17 -7.29
C MET A 93 0.49 -8.73 -7.11
N TYR A 94 0.85 -8.06 -6.01
CA TYR A 94 0.56 -6.65 -5.77
C TYR A 94 1.03 -5.77 -6.93
N ASP A 95 2.26 -5.95 -7.39
CA ASP A 95 2.80 -5.22 -8.55
C ASP A 95 2.03 -5.54 -9.84
N GLU A 96 1.75 -6.82 -10.12
CA GLU A 96 0.98 -7.24 -11.32
C GLU A 96 -0.42 -6.63 -11.35
N LEU A 97 -1.13 -6.65 -10.22
CA LEU A 97 -2.49 -6.11 -10.13
C LEU A 97 -2.54 -4.61 -10.37
N PHE A 98 -1.61 -3.84 -9.80
CA PHE A 98 -1.55 -2.40 -10.04
C PHE A 98 -1.07 -2.04 -11.45
N LEU A 99 -0.15 -2.79 -12.02
CA LEU A 99 0.31 -2.58 -13.40
C LEU A 99 -0.80 -2.85 -14.43
N HIS A 100 -1.78 -3.67 -14.08
CA HIS A 100 -2.82 -4.13 -14.99
C HIS A 100 -4.24 -3.84 -14.50
N GLN A 101 -4.46 -2.72 -13.81
CA GLN A 101 -5.75 -2.35 -13.19
C GLN A 101 -6.97 -2.41 -14.12
N ALA A 102 -6.78 -2.23 -15.42
CA ALA A 102 -7.87 -2.31 -16.41
C ALA A 102 -8.33 -3.75 -16.68
N ALA A 103 -7.56 -4.77 -16.27
CA ALA A 103 -7.77 -6.18 -16.56
C ALA A 103 -7.68 -7.01 -15.26
N LEU A 104 -8.74 -7.00 -14.46
CA LEU A 104 -8.85 -7.71 -13.18
C LEU A 104 -9.96 -8.77 -13.20
N GLY A 105 -10.25 -9.34 -14.38
CA GLY A 105 -11.18 -10.46 -14.52
C GLY A 105 -10.53 -11.78 -14.10
N GLU A 106 -11.34 -12.82 -13.86
CA GLU A 106 -10.86 -14.15 -13.39
C GLU A 106 -9.73 -14.74 -14.25
N ASN A 107 -9.88 -14.63 -15.60
CA ASN A 107 -8.84 -15.10 -16.52
C ASN A 107 -7.55 -14.27 -16.42
N ASP A 108 -7.68 -12.97 -16.12
CA ASP A 108 -6.53 -12.08 -15.95
C ASP A 108 -5.79 -12.41 -14.66
N LEU A 109 -6.53 -12.60 -13.55
CA LEU A 109 -5.96 -12.98 -12.27
C LEU A 109 -5.21 -14.32 -12.35
N SER A 110 -5.79 -15.31 -13.04
CA SER A 110 -5.12 -16.60 -13.28
C SER A 110 -3.85 -16.46 -14.12
N ARG A 111 -3.87 -15.57 -15.13
CA ARG A 111 -2.68 -15.28 -15.94
C ARG A 111 -1.58 -14.62 -15.11
N TYR A 112 -1.93 -13.68 -14.20
CA TYR A 112 -0.96 -13.05 -13.30
C TYR A 112 -0.40 -14.06 -12.31
N ALA A 113 -1.22 -14.95 -11.77
CA ALA A 113 -0.77 -16.06 -10.92
C ALA A 113 0.33 -16.89 -11.61
N GLY A 114 0.14 -17.20 -12.89
CA GLY A 114 1.16 -17.89 -13.70
C GLY A 114 2.44 -17.08 -13.89
N ARG A 115 2.32 -15.76 -14.15
CA ARG A 115 3.48 -14.87 -14.34
C ARG A 115 4.35 -14.75 -13.09
N VAL A 116 3.72 -14.69 -11.91
CA VAL A 116 4.45 -14.58 -10.64
C VAL A 116 4.92 -15.95 -10.12
N GLY A 117 4.62 -17.02 -10.83
CA GLY A 117 5.12 -18.37 -10.55
C GLY A 117 4.40 -19.07 -9.40
N LEU A 118 3.09 -18.87 -9.28
CA LEU A 118 2.27 -19.62 -8.31
C LEU A 118 2.01 -21.06 -8.76
N ASP A 119 1.76 -21.92 -7.78
CA ASP A 119 1.02 -23.17 -8.01
C ASP A 119 -0.41 -22.81 -8.43
N LEU A 120 -0.72 -23.03 -9.71
CA LEU A 120 -2.00 -22.63 -10.30
C LEU A 120 -3.17 -23.48 -9.82
N GLU A 121 -2.95 -24.75 -9.48
CA GLU A 121 -4.01 -25.61 -8.94
C GLU A 121 -4.41 -25.14 -7.53
N ARG A 122 -3.42 -24.82 -6.69
CA ARG A 122 -3.65 -24.26 -5.37
C ARG A 122 -4.32 -22.88 -5.48
N PHE A 123 -3.83 -22.01 -6.37
CA PHE A 123 -4.44 -20.69 -6.59
C PHE A 123 -5.90 -20.81 -7.02
N ALA A 124 -6.20 -21.63 -8.02
CA ALA A 124 -7.56 -21.85 -8.51
C ALA A 124 -8.49 -22.39 -7.41
N ARG A 125 -8.02 -23.30 -6.58
CA ARG A 125 -8.75 -23.84 -5.42
C ARG A 125 -9.03 -22.78 -4.37
N ASP A 126 -8.00 -22.01 -3.96
CA ASP A 126 -8.14 -20.92 -2.97
C ASP A 126 -9.14 -19.86 -3.46
N MET A 127 -9.13 -19.51 -4.75
CA MET A 127 -10.07 -18.58 -5.38
C MET A 127 -11.49 -19.14 -5.48
N ALA A 128 -11.66 -20.41 -5.85
CA ALA A 128 -12.99 -21.05 -5.98
C ALA A 128 -13.68 -21.21 -4.62
N GLU A 129 -12.92 -21.46 -3.57
CA GLU A 129 -13.40 -21.61 -2.19
C GLU A 129 -13.61 -20.27 -1.47
N ASN A 130 -13.28 -19.13 -2.09
CA ASN A 130 -13.26 -17.80 -1.47
C ASN A 130 -12.52 -17.81 -0.12
N ARG A 131 -11.36 -18.45 -0.09
CA ARG A 131 -10.63 -18.80 1.14
C ARG A 131 -10.30 -17.59 2.01
N PHE A 132 -10.03 -16.45 1.41
CA PHE A 132 -9.59 -15.22 2.10
C PHE A 132 -10.70 -14.18 2.25
N LEU A 133 -11.88 -14.41 1.65
CA LEU A 133 -12.99 -13.47 1.62
C LEU A 133 -13.34 -12.93 3.01
N ARG A 134 -13.57 -13.81 3.98
CA ARG A 134 -13.98 -13.41 5.33
C ARG A 134 -12.93 -12.57 6.05
N GLN A 135 -11.65 -12.86 5.82
CA GLN A 135 -10.56 -12.08 6.39
C GLN A 135 -10.54 -10.67 5.80
N ILE A 136 -10.63 -10.56 4.47
CA ILE A 136 -10.62 -9.28 3.75
C ILE A 136 -11.82 -8.42 4.17
N GLU A 137 -13.02 -9.02 4.28
CA GLU A 137 -14.24 -8.33 4.73
C GLU A 137 -14.10 -7.83 6.17
N ALA A 138 -13.60 -8.65 7.09
CA ALA A 138 -13.37 -8.26 8.49
C ALA A 138 -12.32 -7.15 8.62
N ASP A 139 -11.26 -7.18 7.80
CA ASP A 139 -10.24 -6.14 7.77
C ASP A 139 -10.79 -4.83 7.19
N HIS A 140 -11.63 -4.93 6.16
CA HIS A 140 -12.34 -3.78 5.60
C HIS A 140 -13.30 -3.15 6.62
N GLU A 141 -14.12 -3.95 7.31
CA GLU A 141 -15.02 -3.45 8.36
C GLU A 141 -14.26 -2.71 9.45
N ARG A 142 -13.17 -3.29 9.97
CA ARG A 142 -12.30 -2.63 10.96
C ARG A 142 -11.75 -1.31 10.44
N SER A 143 -11.32 -1.26 9.20
CA SER A 143 -10.79 -0.03 8.60
C SER A 143 -11.84 1.08 8.49
N VAL A 144 -13.09 0.73 8.24
CA VAL A 144 -14.21 1.69 8.18
C VAL A 144 -14.60 2.16 9.58
N PHE A 145 -14.83 1.24 10.50
CA PHE A 145 -15.42 1.56 11.81
C PHE A 145 -14.38 2.08 12.81
N ASP A 146 -13.18 1.50 12.83
CA ASP A 146 -12.17 1.87 13.80
C ASP A 146 -11.27 3.01 13.27
N GLU A 147 -10.81 2.89 12.03
CA GLU A 147 -9.85 3.83 11.44
C GLU A 147 -10.52 4.99 10.69
N HIS A 148 -11.84 4.91 10.50
CA HIS A 148 -12.61 5.90 9.74
C HIS A 148 -12.04 6.14 8.32
N VAL A 149 -11.57 5.06 7.68
CA VAL A 149 -11.13 5.11 6.28
C VAL A 149 -12.36 5.25 5.40
N THR A 150 -12.40 6.29 4.58
CA THR A 150 -13.53 6.60 3.69
C THR A 150 -13.18 6.49 2.21
N GLY A 151 -11.92 6.20 1.88
CA GLY A 151 -11.46 6.11 0.50
C GLY A 151 -10.00 5.71 0.38
N THR A 152 -9.57 5.47 -0.86
CA THR A 152 -8.22 5.00 -1.19
C THR A 152 -7.52 5.87 -2.23
N PRO A 153 -6.19 6.02 -2.16
CA PRO A 153 -5.35 5.55 -1.04
C PRO A 153 -5.55 6.36 0.23
N THR A 154 -5.55 5.71 1.40
CA THR A 154 -5.38 6.37 2.69
C THR A 154 -4.03 5.93 3.25
N ILE A 155 -3.17 6.90 3.55
CA ILE A 155 -1.78 6.66 3.94
C ILE A 155 -1.55 7.12 5.37
N TYR A 156 -0.81 6.31 6.15
CA TYR A 156 -0.29 6.66 7.47
C TYR A 156 1.24 6.57 7.45
N ILE A 157 1.89 7.53 8.13
CA ILE A 157 3.35 7.54 8.32
C ILE A 157 3.61 7.60 9.82
N ASN A 158 4.26 6.57 10.37
CA ASN A 158 4.42 6.37 11.82
C ASN A 158 3.10 6.61 12.57
N GLU A 159 2.07 5.89 12.15
CA GLU A 159 0.70 5.94 12.71
C GLU A 159 -0.05 7.26 12.53
N VAL A 160 0.54 8.29 11.96
CA VAL A 160 -0.12 9.57 11.70
C VAL A 160 -0.66 9.59 10.26
N ARG A 161 -1.95 9.90 10.12
CA ARG A 161 -2.59 10.01 8.80
C ARG A 161 -1.93 11.09 7.97
N TYR A 162 -1.48 10.72 6.79
CA TYR A 162 -0.92 11.63 5.82
C TYR A 162 -2.03 12.29 4.98
N THR A 163 -2.04 13.62 4.95
CA THR A 163 -3.04 14.41 4.21
C THR A 163 -2.43 15.24 3.09
N GLY A 164 -1.12 15.06 2.83
CA GLY A 164 -0.42 15.78 1.76
C GLY A 164 -0.61 15.16 0.37
N ALA A 165 0.09 15.71 -0.61
CA ALA A 165 0.05 15.20 -1.98
C ALA A 165 0.77 13.85 -2.10
N THR A 166 0.11 12.86 -2.72
CA THR A 166 0.68 11.53 -2.99
C THR A 166 1.63 11.61 -4.18
N ASN A 167 2.73 12.33 -4.00
CA ASN A 167 3.85 12.43 -4.93
C ASN A 167 5.16 12.22 -4.17
N LEU A 168 6.25 11.98 -4.89
CA LEU A 168 7.53 11.61 -4.32
C LEU A 168 8.06 12.66 -3.32
N GLU A 169 7.98 13.94 -3.67
CA GLU A 169 8.43 15.04 -2.82
C GLU A 169 7.64 15.11 -1.51
N GLY A 170 6.30 15.13 -1.61
CA GLY A 170 5.41 15.23 -0.45
C GLY A 170 5.59 14.06 0.53
N LEU A 171 5.73 12.84 0.00
CA LEU A 171 5.95 11.65 0.82
C LEU A 171 7.35 11.67 1.48
N LEU A 172 8.42 12.00 0.74
CA LEU A 172 9.77 12.08 1.31
C LEU A 172 9.87 13.19 2.37
N ASP A 173 9.19 14.31 2.17
CA ASP A 173 9.13 15.38 3.16
C ASP A 173 8.39 14.97 4.44
N ALA A 174 7.25 14.28 4.28
CA ALA A 174 6.48 13.78 5.42
C ALA A 174 7.25 12.70 6.19
N ILE A 175 7.90 11.79 5.48
CA ILE A 175 8.75 10.74 6.06
C ILE A 175 9.92 11.36 6.82
N GLY A 176 10.60 12.36 6.24
CA GLY A 176 11.70 13.06 6.92
C GLY A 176 11.27 13.83 8.16
N ARG A 177 10.01 14.31 8.21
CA ARG A 177 9.45 14.92 9.44
C ARG A 177 9.03 13.89 10.50
N ALA A 178 8.63 12.69 10.05
CA ALA A 178 8.23 11.59 10.95
C ALA A 178 9.42 10.88 11.59
N ASP A 179 10.61 11.05 11.03
CA ASP A 179 11.88 10.56 11.59
C ASP A 179 12.37 11.51 12.71
N ALA A 180 11.70 11.41 13.86
CA ALA A 180 12.00 12.30 15.01
C ALA A 180 13.43 12.14 15.57
N GLU A 181 14.09 11.02 15.29
CA GLU A 181 15.44 10.70 15.78
C GLU A 181 16.53 10.95 14.73
N GLY A 182 16.16 11.40 13.53
CA GLY A 182 17.11 11.67 12.44
C GLY A 182 17.88 10.45 11.95
N ARG A 183 17.29 9.24 12.10
CA ARG A 183 17.93 7.95 11.73
C ARG A 183 17.95 7.72 10.23
N ILE A 184 17.07 8.39 9.49
CA ILE A 184 16.98 8.21 8.04
C ILE A 184 18.08 9.05 7.38
N GLN A 185 19.07 8.37 6.86
CA GLN A 185 19.99 8.97 5.89
C GLN A 185 19.35 8.87 4.50
N LEU A 186 18.67 9.95 4.07
CA LEU A 186 18.17 10.01 2.70
C LEU A 186 19.36 9.88 1.74
N PRO A 187 19.35 8.96 0.75
CA PRO A 187 20.42 8.86 -0.23
C PRO A 187 20.56 10.19 -0.99
N GLU A 188 21.76 10.51 -1.43
CA GLU A 188 22.08 11.78 -2.12
C GLU A 188 21.09 12.10 -3.24
N ARG A 189 20.65 11.07 -3.97
CA ARG A 189 19.63 11.19 -5.02
C ARG A 189 18.29 11.69 -4.49
N ALA A 190 17.84 11.23 -3.31
CA ALA A 190 16.60 11.69 -2.68
C ALA A 190 16.76 13.12 -2.17
N MET A 191 17.91 13.47 -1.59
CA MET A 191 18.23 14.84 -1.17
C MET A 191 18.32 15.79 -2.35
N TRP A 192 18.90 15.37 -3.47
CA TRP A 192 18.95 16.13 -4.70
C TRP A 192 17.55 16.37 -5.27
N LEU A 193 16.71 15.33 -5.34
CA LEU A 193 15.30 15.45 -5.78
C LEU A 193 14.53 16.44 -4.91
N ARG A 194 14.64 16.38 -3.59
CA ARG A 194 14.03 17.37 -2.67
C ARG A 194 14.50 18.80 -2.99
N ARG A 195 15.80 19.02 -3.23
CA ARG A 195 16.37 20.34 -3.55
C ARG A 195 15.87 20.86 -4.89
N VAL A 196 15.84 20.03 -5.93
CA VAL A 196 15.43 20.42 -7.28
C VAL A 196 13.94 20.72 -7.34
N LEU A 197 13.10 19.83 -6.82
CA LEU A 197 11.65 19.99 -6.82
C LEU A 197 11.20 21.14 -5.91
N GLY A 198 11.85 21.32 -4.76
CA GLY A 198 11.57 22.44 -3.85
C GLY A 198 11.98 23.82 -4.41
N ARG A 199 12.91 23.89 -5.36
CA ARG A 199 13.26 25.14 -6.07
C ARG A 199 12.23 25.51 -7.15
N LEU A 200 11.68 24.51 -7.87
CA LEU A 200 10.68 24.72 -8.92
C LEU A 200 9.33 25.24 -8.38
N ARG A 201 9.06 25.09 -7.09
CA ARG A 201 7.84 25.62 -6.45
C ARG A 201 7.96 27.06 -5.94
N ARG A 202 9.16 27.63 -5.91
CA ARG A 202 9.43 28.99 -5.39
C ARG A 202 9.73 30.01 -6.48
N GLY A 203 9.67 29.64 -7.72
CA GLY A 203 9.72 30.45 -8.92
C GLY A 203 8.41 30.43 -9.68
#